data_8794459f4b2de4e60c6a87b2b0c8e79a
#
_entry.id   8794459f4b2de4e60c6a87b2b0c8e79a
#
_cell.length_a   1.000
_cell.length_b   1.000
_cell.length_c   1.000
_cell.angle_alpha   90.00
_cell.angle_beta   90.00
_cell.angle_gamma   90.00
#
_symmetry.space_group_name_H-M   'P 1'
#
loop_
_entity.id
_entity.type
_entity.pdbx_description
1 polymer ?
#
loop_
_entity_poly.entity_id
_entity_poly.type
_entity_poly.pdbx_seq_one_letter_code
_entity_poly.pdbx_strand_id
1 'polypeptide(L)'
;MRALILSLLWLLWQAQPVLAGALERAMLGKATVVDLTHVVGEPASVPAGQELRRQESEEGEHPRPSPHAPPPGDLGTHLDVPAAGLKGKPTVAHVSPRQLLVQAVVVDIAALVTEQGEYRATVKDLQAWERRNGRIPKQAMVLLHTGWSRRWSDPARYLNLDPQGIAKVPGFSAAALAFLVNDRDVRGVGLDAFTPEGSLGNGSADGRALLLAGRFQIENLTNLDRLPPKGVKLVIMPLRVEGGSAPARVIAILP
;
A
#
# COMPACT_ATOMS: atom_id res chain seq x y z
N MET A 1 -11.02 11.05 -50.60
CA MET A 1 -9.90 10.81 -49.66
C MET A 1 -9.80 11.83 -48.50
N ARG A 2 -10.16 13.12 -48.61
CA ARG A 2 -10.08 14.10 -47.51
C ARG A 2 -11.12 13.91 -46.40
N ALA A 3 -12.30 13.35 -46.64
CA ALA A 3 -13.36 13.14 -45.67
C ALA A 3 -13.09 11.98 -44.70
N LEU A 4 -12.33 10.94 -45.15
CA LEU A 4 -11.98 9.79 -44.29
C LEU A 4 -10.89 10.10 -43.28
N ILE A 5 -10.02 11.08 -43.53
CA ILE A 5 -8.95 11.48 -42.61
C ILE A 5 -9.51 12.31 -41.44
N LEU A 6 -10.53 13.13 -41.69
CA LEU A 6 -11.17 13.94 -40.67
C LEU A 6 -12.00 13.10 -39.67
N SER A 7 -12.61 12.01 -40.12
CA SER A 7 -13.36 11.10 -39.24
C SER A 7 -12.44 10.25 -38.34
N LEU A 8 -11.26 9.86 -38.80
CA LEU A 8 -10.25 9.16 -37.99
C LEU A 8 -9.63 10.07 -36.91
N LEU A 9 -9.41 11.34 -37.20
CA LEU A 9 -8.91 12.33 -36.24
C LEU A 9 -9.97 12.65 -35.17
N TRP A 10 -11.25 12.62 -35.52
CA TRP A 10 -12.35 12.83 -34.56
C TRP A 10 -12.53 11.66 -33.59
N LEU A 11 -12.32 10.42 -34.06
CA LEU A 11 -12.34 9.20 -33.20
C LEU A 11 -11.12 9.12 -32.28
N LEU A 12 -9.96 9.63 -32.67
CA LEU A 12 -8.78 9.70 -31.82
C LEU A 12 -8.89 10.76 -30.71
N TRP A 13 -9.68 11.81 -30.91
CA TRP A 13 -9.95 12.82 -29.87
C TRP A 13 -10.92 12.30 -28.78
N GLN A 14 -11.78 11.32 -29.07
CA GLN A 14 -12.70 10.74 -28.09
C GLN A 14 -12.02 9.78 -27.11
N ALA A 15 -10.81 9.33 -27.38
CA ALA A 15 -10.02 8.48 -26.49
C ALA A 15 -9.17 9.33 -25.52
N GLN A 16 -9.79 10.29 -24.83
CA GLN A 16 -9.14 10.96 -23.69
C GLN A 16 -8.91 9.90 -22.60
N PRO A 17 -7.68 9.72 -22.12
CA PRO A 17 -7.43 8.71 -21.09
C PRO A 17 -8.25 9.07 -19.83
N VAL A 18 -9.06 8.12 -19.38
CA VAL A 18 -9.90 8.23 -18.18
C VAL A 18 -9.13 8.77 -16.95
N LEU A 19 -7.80 8.61 -16.95
CA LEU A 19 -6.90 9.12 -15.92
C LEU A 19 -6.80 10.65 -15.93
N ALA A 20 -6.67 11.27 -17.11
CA ALA A 20 -6.57 12.74 -17.23
C ALA A 20 -7.84 13.42 -16.71
N GLY A 21 -9.00 12.86 -17.03
CA GLY A 21 -10.27 13.40 -16.54
C GLY A 21 -10.46 13.33 -15.02
N ALA A 22 -9.96 12.27 -14.37
CA ALA A 22 -10.12 12.13 -12.92
C ALA A 22 -9.23 13.13 -12.15
N LEU A 23 -7.98 13.29 -12.55
CA LEU A 23 -7.04 14.23 -11.92
C LEU A 23 -7.51 15.68 -12.14
N GLU A 24 -7.89 16.03 -13.36
CA GLU A 24 -8.42 17.36 -13.69
C GLU A 24 -9.69 17.66 -12.86
N ARG A 25 -10.62 16.72 -12.76
CA ARG A 25 -11.81 16.88 -11.93
C ARG A 25 -11.45 17.07 -10.45
N ALA A 26 -10.44 16.34 -9.94
CA ALA A 26 -9.97 16.52 -8.57
C ALA A 26 -9.38 17.91 -8.34
N MET A 27 -8.54 18.40 -9.26
CA MET A 27 -7.95 19.73 -9.18
C MET A 27 -9.01 20.85 -9.23
N LEU A 28 -10.10 20.62 -9.94
CA LEU A 28 -11.25 21.54 -10.03
C LEU A 28 -12.26 21.37 -8.89
N GLY A 29 -11.99 20.51 -7.89
CA GLY A 29 -12.92 20.19 -6.81
C GLY A 29 -14.16 19.41 -7.27
N LYS A 30 -14.13 18.78 -8.44
CA LYS A 30 -15.24 18.04 -9.06
C LYS A 30 -15.15 16.51 -8.88
N ALA A 31 -14.14 16.03 -8.17
CA ALA A 31 -14.01 14.63 -7.80
C ALA A 31 -13.74 14.51 -6.29
N THR A 32 -14.24 13.44 -5.67
CA THR A 32 -13.96 13.15 -4.27
C THR A 32 -12.52 12.68 -4.15
N VAL A 33 -11.79 13.30 -3.22
CA VAL A 33 -10.42 12.92 -2.87
C VAL A 33 -10.42 12.39 -1.44
N VAL A 34 -9.82 11.23 -1.24
CA VAL A 34 -9.70 10.58 0.08
C VAL A 34 -8.22 10.46 0.44
N ASP A 35 -7.87 10.97 1.61
CA ASP A 35 -6.53 10.79 2.16
C ASP A 35 -6.43 9.40 2.80
N LEU A 36 -5.45 8.62 2.39
CA LEU A 36 -5.20 7.27 2.87
C LEU A 36 -4.01 7.20 3.85
N THR A 37 -3.57 8.35 4.38
CA THR A 37 -2.36 8.48 5.17
C THR A 37 -2.70 8.73 6.63
N HIS A 38 -2.09 7.97 7.54
CA HIS A 38 -2.13 8.28 8.97
C HIS A 38 -1.31 9.53 9.31
N VAL A 39 -1.75 10.25 10.33
CA VAL A 39 -0.99 11.40 10.85
C VAL A 39 0.24 10.88 11.60
N VAL A 40 1.42 11.38 11.25
CA VAL A 40 2.66 11.12 11.99
C VAL A 40 2.69 11.97 13.24
N GLY A 41 3.05 11.38 14.36
CA GLY A 41 3.04 12.05 15.70
C GLY A 41 1.99 11.50 16.65
N GLU A 42 1.05 10.68 16.17
CA GLU A 42 0.17 9.89 17.03
C GLU A 42 0.89 8.67 17.63
N PRO A 43 0.40 8.09 18.75
CA PRO A 43 1.10 7.02 19.48
C PRO A 43 1.52 5.82 18.64
N ALA A 44 0.70 5.43 17.66
CA ALA A 44 0.98 4.28 16.78
C ALA A 44 1.83 4.62 15.55
N SER A 45 2.32 5.85 15.40
CA SER A 45 3.13 6.28 14.25
C SER A 45 4.51 5.62 14.19
N VAL A 46 4.90 4.95 15.26
CA VAL A 46 6.22 4.31 15.38
C VAL A 46 6.09 2.86 14.96
N PRO A 47 6.88 2.38 13.97
CA PRO A 47 6.94 0.96 13.64
C PRO A 47 7.29 0.12 14.86
N ALA A 48 6.72 -1.08 14.97
CA ALA A 48 6.91 -2.00 16.09
C ALA A 48 8.40 -2.21 16.48
N GLY A 49 9.28 -2.23 15.47
CA GLY A 49 10.72 -2.39 15.68
C GLY A 49 11.43 -1.15 16.25
N GLN A 50 10.84 0.03 16.16
CA GLN A 50 11.44 1.27 16.68
C GLN A 50 11.03 1.55 18.12
N GLU A 51 9.86 1.11 18.54
CA GLU A 51 9.46 1.20 19.95
C GLU A 51 10.32 0.28 20.81
N LEU A 52 10.63 -0.92 20.34
CA LEU A 52 11.61 -1.82 20.97
C LEU A 52 13.00 -1.17 21.04
N ARG A 53 13.47 -0.53 19.97
CA ARG A 53 14.77 0.20 19.98
C ARG A 53 14.73 1.44 20.87
N ARG A 54 13.58 2.08 21.05
CA ARG A 54 13.44 3.22 21.98
C ARG A 54 13.50 2.75 23.44
N GLN A 55 12.91 1.61 23.78
CA GLN A 55 13.01 1.01 25.11
C GLN A 55 14.44 0.55 25.41
N GLU A 56 15.13 -0.08 24.45
CA GLU A 56 16.54 -0.46 24.58
C GLU A 56 17.46 0.77 24.74
N SER A 57 17.04 1.94 24.23
CA SER A 57 17.84 3.18 24.32
C SER A 57 17.62 3.98 25.61
N GLU A 58 16.59 3.67 26.38
CA GLU A 58 16.38 4.33 27.69
C GLU A 58 17.31 3.75 28.79
N GLU A 59 17.89 2.56 28.57
CA GLU A 59 18.81 1.91 29.50
C GLU A 59 20.31 2.16 29.22
N GLY A 60 20.67 2.90 28.17
CA GLY A 60 22.05 3.18 27.80
C GLY A 60 22.24 4.55 27.14
N GLU A 61 23.46 5.12 27.27
CA GLU A 61 23.88 6.37 26.61
C GLU A 61 23.78 6.24 25.07
N HIS A 62 22.59 6.45 24.53
CA HIS A 62 22.42 6.52 23.08
C HIS A 62 22.42 7.98 22.61
N PRO A 63 23.13 8.29 21.52
CA PRO A 63 23.09 9.62 20.94
C PRO A 63 21.63 9.92 20.55
N ARG A 64 21.09 11.06 20.99
CA ARG A 64 19.81 11.57 20.52
C ARG A 64 19.81 11.55 19.01
N PRO A 65 18.71 11.11 18.33
CA PRO A 65 18.62 11.20 16.88
C PRO A 65 19.05 12.60 16.44
N SER A 66 19.97 12.68 15.51
CA SER A 66 20.38 13.96 14.95
C SER A 66 19.11 14.66 14.40
N PRO A 67 18.86 15.94 14.74
CA PRO A 67 17.73 16.67 14.16
C PRO A 67 17.81 16.77 12.61
N HIS A 68 18.93 16.36 12.04
CA HIS A 68 19.18 16.29 10.60
C HIS A 68 19.11 14.87 10.03
N ALA A 69 18.86 13.84 10.85
CA ALA A 69 18.66 12.49 10.34
C ALA A 69 17.30 12.40 9.62
N PRO A 70 17.25 11.77 8.44
CA PRO A 70 16.00 11.53 7.77
C PRO A 70 15.10 10.64 8.65
N PRO A 71 13.77 10.81 8.58
CA PRO A 71 12.86 9.93 9.30
C PRO A 71 13.07 8.48 8.85
N PRO A 72 12.80 7.50 9.74
CA PRO A 72 12.81 6.10 9.37
C PRO A 72 11.94 5.84 8.15
N GLY A 73 12.41 4.97 7.23
CA GLY A 73 11.72 4.70 5.98
C GLY A 73 10.33 4.09 6.17
N ASP A 74 10.13 3.35 7.25
CA ASP A 74 8.92 2.65 7.65
C ASP A 74 8.03 3.44 8.63
N LEU A 75 8.25 4.76 8.74
CA LEU A 75 7.47 5.64 9.62
C LEU A 75 6.05 5.86 9.07
N GLY A 76 5.04 5.47 9.85
CA GLY A 76 3.62 5.69 9.52
C GLY A 76 3.19 5.01 8.21
N THR A 77 2.37 5.67 7.41
CA THR A 77 2.04 5.21 6.06
C THR A 77 3.27 5.36 5.17
N HIS A 78 3.72 4.27 4.55
CA HIS A 78 4.96 4.26 3.77
C HIS A 78 4.89 3.36 2.53
N LEU A 79 5.82 3.60 1.61
CA LEU A 79 6.03 2.80 0.40
C LEU A 79 7.31 1.99 0.55
N ASP A 80 7.20 0.69 0.28
CA ASP A 80 8.32 -0.23 0.12
C ASP A 80 8.53 -0.58 -1.35
N VAL A 81 9.80 -0.56 -1.76
CA VAL A 81 10.26 -0.97 -3.08
C VAL A 81 11.27 -2.11 -2.96
N PRO A 82 11.67 -2.78 -4.04
CA PRO A 82 12.54 -3.96 -3.96
C PRO A 82 13.78 -3.82 -3.07
N ALA A 83 14.35 -2.62 -2.94
CA ALA A 83 15.51 -2.39 -2.06
C ALA A 83 15.20 -2.53 -0.56
N ALA A 84 13.92 -2.51 -0.13
CA ALA A 84 13.54 -2.68 1.28
C ALA A 84 13.97 -4.05 1.85
N GLY A 85 13.96 -5.09 1.01
CA GLY A 85 14.38 -6.44 1.41
C GLY A 85 15.58 -6.99 0.66
N LEU A 86 16.12 -6.27 -0.35
CA LEU A 86 17.06 -6.82 -1.33
C LEU A 86 18.19 -5.84 -1.65
N LYS A 87 19.40 -6.17 -1.20
CA LYS A 87 20.61 -5.38 -1.49
C LYS A 87 20.83 -5.24 -3.01
N GLY A 88 21.17 -4.04 -3.47
CA GLY A 88 21.48 -3.77 -4.87
C GLY A 88 20.28 -3.64 -5.79
N LYS A 89 19.06 -3.62 -5.26
CA LYS A 89 17.83 -3.33 -6.04
C LYS A 89 17.53 -1.82 -6.05
N PRO A 90 16.70 -1.36 -7.00
CA PRO A 90 16.31 0.05 -7.09
C PRO A 90 15.68 0.56 -5.79
N THR A 91 16.16 1.69 -5.31
CA THR A 91 15.68 2.41 -4.13
C THR A 91 14.46 3.29 -4.49
N VAL A 92 13.83 3.91 -3.48
CA VAL A 92 12.73 4.86 -3.69
C VAL A 92 13.15 6.03 -4.58
N ALA A 93 14.42 6.47 -4.50
CA ALA A 93 14.96 7.52 -5.36
C ALA A 93 14.91 7.19 -6.86
N HIS A 94 14.90 5.91 -7.22
CA HIS A 94 14.88 5.41 -8.59
C HIS A 94 13.47 5.13 -9.12
N VAL A 95 12.43 5.24 -8.29
CA VAL A 95 11.05 5.06 -8.73
C VAL A 95 10.64 6.18 -9.68
N SER A 96 10.21 5.83 -10.88
CA SER A 96 9.71 6.82 -11.83
C SER A 96 8.41 7.43 -11.33
N PRO A 97 8.21 8.77 -11.43
CA PRO A 97 6.96 9.42 -11.06
C PRO A 97 5.72 8.82 -11.74
N ARG A 98 5.87 8.29 -12.96
CA ARG A 98 4.79 7.59 -13.68
C ARG A 98 4.33 6.32 -12.94
N GLN A 99 5.20 5.66 -12.19
CA GLN A 99 4.88 4.46 -11.40
C GLN A 99 4.13 4.77 -10.11
N LEU A 100 4.11 6.03 -9.70
CA LEU A 100 3.44 6.53 -8.51
C LEU A 100 2.01 7.03 -8.78
N LEU A 101 1.62 7.06 -10.04
CA LEU A 101 0.27 7.39 -10.51
C LEU A 101 -0.37 6.11 -11.05
N VAL A 102 -1.18 5.43 -10.24
CA VAL A 102 -1.66 4.09 -10.56
C VAL A 102 -3.17 3.96 -10.34
N GLN A 103 -3.80 3.05 -11.07
CA GLN A 103 -5.14 2.63 -10.73
C GLN A 103 -5.12 1.63 -9.58
N ALA A 104 -6.17 1.62 -8.77
CA ALA A 104 -6.31 0.69 -7.67
C ALA A 104 -7.66 -0.01 -7.68
N VAL A 105 -7.66 -1.21 -7.09
CA VAL A 105 -8.85 -1.96 -6.71
C VAL A 105 -8.81 -2.22 -5.21
N VAL A 106 -9.98 -2.29 -4.58
CA VAL A 106 -10.11 -2.53 -3.14
C VAL A 106 -10.79 -3.86 -2.91
N VAL A 107 -10.08 -4.76 -2.24
CA VAL A 107 -10.60 -6.06 -1.78
C VAL A 107 -10.93 -5.91 -0.31
N ASP A 108 -12.21 -5.99 0.01
CA ASP A 108 -12.69 -5.84 1.39
C ASP A 108 -12.87 -7.22 2.04
N ILE A 109 -12.12 -7.43 3.11
CA ILE A 109 -12.20 -8.62 3.98
C ILE A 109 -12.50 -8.27 5.44
N ALA A 110 -12.84 -7.01 5.74
CA ALA A 110 -12.99 -6.53 7.12
C ALA A 110 -14.00 -7.37 7.94
N ALA A 111 -15.06 -7.87 7.28
CA ALA A 111 -16.04 -8.74 7.92
C ALA A 111 -15.51 -10.17 8.26
N LEU A 112 -14.36 -10.57 7.69
CA LEU A 112 -13.74 -11.87 7.91
C LEU A 112 -12.61 -11.81 8.96
N VAL A 113 -12.14 -10.60 9.28
CA VAL A 113 -11.07 -10.37 10.24
C VAL A 113 -11.63 -10.39 11.65
N THR A 114 -11.09 -11.28 12.49
CA THR A 114 -11.43 -11.37 13.91
C THR A 114 -10.63 -10.38 14.77
N GLU A 115 -10.98 -10.25 16.04
CA GLU A 115 -10.18 -9.48 17.01
C GLU A 115 -8.74 -10.01 17.14
N GLN A 116 -8.52 -11.29 16.88
CA GLN A 116 -7.22 -11.95 16.91
C GLN A 116 -6.37 -11.66 15.68
N GLY A 117 -6.95 -11.08 14.61
CA GLY A 117 -6.23 -10.64 13.41
C GLY A 117 -5.71 -11.75 12.50
N GLU A 118 -6.16 -12.97 12.64
CA GLU A 118 -5.53 -14.13 11.98
C GLU A 118 -5.99 -14.38 10.53
N TYR A 119 -6.91 -13.57 9.98
CA TYR A 119 -7.41 -13.80 8.63
C TYR A 119 -6.41 -13.40 7.56
N ARG A 120 -6.23 -14.29 6.57
CA ARG A 120 -5.41 -14.05 5.39
C ARG A 120 -6.24 -14.15 4.13
N ALA A 121 -6.28 -13.08 3.34
CA ALA A 121 -6.94 -13.08 2.04
C ALA A 121 -6.39 -14.19 1.16
N THR A 122 -7.27 -15.04 0.65
CA THR A 122 -6.94 -16.19 -0.17
C THR A 122 -7.14 -15.91 -1.65
N VAL A 123 -6.65 -16.82 -2.53
CA VAL A 123 -6.97 -16.78 -3.96
C VAL A 123 -8.48 -16.83 -4.21
N LYS A 124 -9.23 -17.57 -3.37
CA LYS A 124 -10.69 -17.66 -3.47
C LYS A 124 -11.37 -16.31 -3.22
N ASP A 125 -10.86 -15.52 -2.29
CA ASP A 125 -11.38 -14.17 -1.99
C ASP A 125 -11.13 -13.23 -3.18
N LEU A 126 -9.93 -13.26 -3.74
CA LEU A 126 -9.58 -12.48 -4.93
C LEU A 126 -10.45 -12.86 -6.13
N GLN A 127 -10.65 -14.15 -6.36
CA GLN A 127 -11.53 -14.65 -7.42
C GLN A 127 -13.01 -14.31 -7.17
N ALA A 128 -13.45 -14.33 -5.90
CA ALA A 128 -14.80 -13.91 -5.53
C ALA A 128 -15.00 -12.41 -5.77
N TRP A 129 -13.98 -11.59 -5.50
CA TRP A 129 -13.97 -10.19 -5.85
C TRP A 129 -14.06 -10.01 -7.38
N GLU A 130 -13.27 -10.74 -8.15
CA GLU A 130 -13.26 -10.66 -9.62
C GLU A 130 -14.60 -11.06 -10.26
N ARG A 131 -15.27 -12.07 -9.73
CA ARG A 131 -16.61 -12.45 -10.21
C ARG A 131 -17.63 -11.30 -10.12
N ARG A 132 -17.48 -10.43 -9.14
CA ARG A 132 -18.40 -9.29 -8.91
C ARG A 132 -17.98 -8.02 -9.64
N ASN A 133 -16.67 -7.82 -9.80
CA ASN A 133 -16.13 -6.52 -10.22
C ASN A 133 -15.39 -6.57 -11.56
N GLY A 134 -15.17 -7.77 -12.11
CA GLY A 134 -14.31 -7.98 -13.27
C GLY A 134 -12.86 -8.26 -12.87
N ARG A 135 -12.05 -8.68 -13.85
CA ARG A 135 -10.64 -9.06 -13.65
C ARG A 135 -9.83 -7.90 -13.05
N ILE A 136 -8.97 -8.20 -12.07
CA ILE A 136 -7.99 -7.26 -11.54
C ILE A 136 -7.11 -6.76 -12.69
N PRO A 137 -7.02 -5.44 -12.92
CA PRO A 137 -6.25 -4.90 -14.04
C PRO A 137 -4.76 -5.11 -13.85
N LYS A 138 -4.04 -5.36 -14.96
CA LYS A 138 -2.58 -5.36 -14.94
C LYS A 138 -2.04 -4.02 -14.44
N GLN A 139 -0.91 -4.05 -13.74
CA GLN A 139 -0.23 -2.88 -13.20
C GLN A 139 -1.09 -2.02 -12.25
N ALA A 140 -2.18 -2.58 -11.69
CA ALA A 140 -2.94 -1.94 -10.64
C ALA A 140 -2.30 -2.19 -9.27
N MET A 141 -2.58 -1.30 -8.30
CA MET A 141 -2.41 -1.59 -6.88
C MET A 141 -3.64 -2.35 -6.37
N VAL A 142 -3.43 -3.42 -5.62
CA VAL A 142 -4.50 -4.16 -4.94
C VAL A 142 -4.49 -3.77 -3.47
N LEU A 143 -5.50 -3.00 -3.05
CA LEU A 143 -5.65 -2.55 -1.68
C LEU A 143 -6.51 -3.55 -0.91
N LEU A 144 -5.99 -4.06 0.21
CA LEU A 144 -6.70 -4.95 1.11
C LEU A 144 -7.27 -4.15 2.27
N HIS A 145 -8.59 -4.00 2.32
CA HIS A 145 -9.29 -3.42 3.45
C HIS A 145 -9.55 -4.51 4.49
N THR A 146 -8.90 -4.39 5.64
CA THR A 146 -9.00 -5.36 6.75
C THR A 146 -9.75 -4.78 7.95
N GLY A 147 -9.94 -3.44 7.99
CA GLY A 147 -10.47 -2.71 9.13
C GLY A 147 -9.46 -2.53 10.28
N TRP A 148 -8.21 -2.93 10.08
CA TRP A 148 -7.18 -2.90 11.12
C TRP A 148 -6.76 -1.48 11.50
N SER A 149 -6.80 -0.53 10.56
CA SER A 149 -6.48 0.89 10.80
C SER A 149 -7.29 1.53 11.94
N ARG A 150 -8.44 0.98 12.30
CA ARG A 150 -9.24 1.44 13.45
C ARG A 150 -8.54 1.28 14.79
N ARG A 151 -7.47 0.49 14.84
CA ARG A 151 -6.65 0.25 16.04
C ARG A 151 -5.44 1.18 16.12
N TRP A 152 -5.24 2.04 15.12
CA TRP A 152 -4.06 2.89 14.97
C TRP A 152 -3.72 3.71 16.21
N SER A 153 -4.71 4.25 16.93
CA SER A 153 -4.53 5.05 18.14
C SER A 153 -4.13 4.23 19.37
N ASP A 154 -4.15 2.90 19.31
CA ASP A 154 -3.77 1.98 20.38
C ASP A 154 -2.65 1.05 19.90
N PRO A 155 -1.37 1.40 20.19
CA PRO A 155 -0.22 0.62 19.71
C PRO A 155 -0.26 -0.85 20.10
N ALA A 156 -0.70 -1.18 21.32
CA ALA A 156 -0.76 -2.57 21.79
C ALA A 156 -1.77 -3.39 20.98
N ARG A 157 -2.95 -2.81 20.70
CA ARG A 157 -3.97 -3.45 19.87
C ARG A 157 -3.59 -3.47 18.40
N TYR A 158 -2.89 -2.44 17.92
CA TYR A 158 -2.44 -2.38 16.53
C TYR A 158 -1.36 -3.42 16.24
N LEU A 159 -0.35 -3.53 17.10
CA LEU A 159 0.72 -4.52 17.00
C LEU A 159 0.22 -5.94 17.25
N ASN A 160 -0.71 -6.12 18.18
CA ASN A 160 -1.34 -7.39 18.51
C ASN A 160 -0.33 -8.54 18.64
N LEU A 161 0.67 -8.34 19.51
CA LEU A 161 1.74 -9.30 19.74
C LEU A 161 1.23 -10.49 20.57
N ASP A 162 1.57 -11.68 20.18
CA ASP A 162 1.37 -12.87 21.00
C ASP A 162 2.41 -12.96 22.16
N PRO A 163 2.29 -13.91 23.08
CA PRO A 163 3.24 -14.07 24.21
C PRO A 163 4.70 -14.29 23.77
N GLN A 164 4.93 -14.65 22.51
CA GLN A 164 6.26 -14.82 21.91
C GLN A 164 6.75 -13.57 21.20
N GLY A 165 6.00 -12.46 21.25
CA GLY A 165 6.33 -11.21 20.57
C GLY A 165 6.08 -11.24 19.06
N ILE A 166 5.31 -12.23 18.57
CA ILE A 166 4.97 -12.35 17.15
C ILE A 166 3.65 -11.61 16.89
N ALA A 167 3.68 -10.67 15.97
CA ALA A 167 2.49 -9.92 15.57
C ALA A 167 1.46 -10.82 14.87
N LYS A 168 0.20 -10.72 15.28
CA LYS A 168 -0.95 -11.41 14.68
C LYS A 168 -1.87 -10.38 14.03
N VAL A 169 -1.62 -10.09 12.75
CA VAL A 169 -2.37 -9.08 11.99
C VAL A 169 -2.89 -9.67 10.69
N PRO A 170 -3.98 -9.14 10.12
CA PRO A 170 -4.51 -9.62 8.84
C PRO A 170 -3.56 -9.27 7.69
N GLY A 171 -3.67 -10.03 6.60
CA GLY A 171 -2.87 -9.79 5.40
C GLY A 171 -3.28 -10.70 4.24
N PHE A 172 -2.37 -10.92 3.32
CA PHE A 172 -2.54 -11.86 2.21
C PHE A 172 -1.91 -13.22 2.55
N SER A 173 -2.46 -14.30 2.03
CA SER A 173 -1.76 -15.58 2.00
C SER A 173 -0.67 -15.57 0.93
N ALA A 174 0.39 -16.36 1.10
CA ALA A 174 1.46 -16.51 0.10
C ALA A 174 0.91 -16.87 -1.28
N ALA A 175 -0.07 -17.78 -1.34
CA ALA A 175 -0.73 -18.16 -2.59
C ALA A 175 -1.47 -16.97 -3.23
N ALA A 176 -2.10 -16.10 -2.44
CA ALA A 176 -2.76 -14.90 -2.96
C ALA A 176 -1.75 -13.90 -3.53
N LEU A 177 -0.62 -13.67 -2.85
CA LEU A 177 0.45 -12.83 -3.36
C LEU A 177 1.04 -13.38 -4.67
N ALA A 178 1.32 -14.68 -4.71
CA ALA A 178 1.80 -15.34 -5.93
C ALA A 178 0.80 -15.20 -7.10
N PHE A 179 -0.49 -15.38 -6.84
CA PHE A 179 -1.56 -15.18 -7.83
C PHE A 179 -1.59 -13.74 -8.35
N LEU A 180 -1.46 -12.74 -7.47
CA LEU A 180 -1.44 -11.33 -7.86
C LEU A 180 -0.23 -11.00 -8.73
N VAL A 181 0.93 -11.55 -8.39
CA VAL A 181 2.18 -11.33 -9.15
C VAL A 181 2.15 -12.05 -10.48
N ASN A 182 1.89 -13.37 -10.47
CA ASN A 182 2.10 -14.24 -11.64
C ASN A 182 0.92 -14.21 -12.62
N ASP A 183 -0.32 -14.20 -12.09
CA ASP A 183 -1.52 -14.33 -12.93
C ASP A 183 -2.20 -12.99 -13.22
N ARG A 184 -1.92 -11.95 -12.42
CA ARG A 184 -2.54 -10.62 -12.56
C ARG A 184 -1.56 -9.53 -12.95
N ASP A 185 -0.25 -9.76 -12.79
CA ASP A 185 0.80 -8.81 -13.13
C ASP A 185 0.54 -7.43 -12.48
N VAL A 186 0.22 -7.43 -11.18
CA VAL A 186 -0.09 -6.20 -10.43
C VAL A 186 1.16 -5.33 -10.23
N ARG A 187 0.99 -4.02 -10.05
CA ARG A 187 2.07 -3.11 -9.66
C ARG A 187 2.55 -3.40 -8.24
N GLY A 188 1.64 -3.72 -7.35
CA GLY A 188 1.92 -4.02 -5.96
C GLY A 188 0.65 -4.21 -5.17
N VAL A 189 0.80 -4.28 -3.86
CA VAL A 189 -0.31 -4.36 -2.91
C VAL A 189 -0.23 -3.22 -1.91
N GLY A 190 -1.36 -2.92 -1.27
CA GLY A 190 -1.43 -2.01 -0.12
C GLY A 190 -2.43 -2.54 0.90
N LEU A 191 -2.28 -2.15 2.16
CA LEU A 191 -3.24 -2.55 3.20
C LEU A 191 -3.24 -1.58 4.38
N ASP A 192 -4.25 -1.71 5.21
CA ASP A 192 -4.45 -0.92 6.43
C ASP A 192 -3.88 -1.59 7.69
N ALA A 193 -2.91 -2.50 7.51
CA ALA A 193 -2.05 -3.07 8.55
C ALA A 193 -0.58 -2.81 8.20
N PHE A 194 0.35 -3.23 9.05
CA PHE A 194 1.77 -2.89 8.92
C PHE A 194 2.62 -3.98 8.23
N THR A 195 2.00 -5.00 7.67
CA THR A 195 2.70 -5.99 6.83
C THR A 195 1.72 -6.74 5.94
N PRO A 196 2.01 -6.89 4.64
CA PRO A 196 1.14 -7.62 3.71
C PRO A 196 1.00 -9.09 4.05
N GLU A 197 1.96 -9.69 4.72
CA GLU A 197 1.96 -11.12 5.08
C GLU A 197 1.23 -11.43 6.37
N GLY A 198 0.84 -10.41 7.13
CA GLY A 198 -0.05 -10.53 8.29
C GLY A 198 0.55 -11.13 9.58
N SER A 199 1.76 -11.62 9.62
CA SER A 199 2.46 -12.04 10.85
C SER A 199 3.95 -11.90 10.65
N LEU A 200 4.61 -11.21 11.57
CA LEU A 200 6.05 -11.13 11.62
C LEU A 200 6.58 -12.36 12.39
N GLY A 201 6.56 -13.54 11.78
CA GLY A 201 7.22 -14.74 12.32
C GLY A 201 8.50 -14.99 11.55
N ASN A 202 9.63 -14.95 12.23
CA ASN A 202 10.96 -15.38 11.81
C ASN A 202 11.24 -15.36 10.31
N GLY A 203 11.33 -14.14 9.72
CA GLY A 203 11.85 -13.96 8.37
C GLY A 203 11.10 -14.79 7.34
N SER A 204 9.76 -14.75 7.32
CA SER A 204 9.01 -15.50 6.34
C SER A 204 9.49 -15.10 4.94
N ALA A 205 9.96 -16.09 4.18
CA ALA A 205 10.37 -15.90 2.79
C ALA A 205 9.25 -15.27 1.94
N ASP A 206 8.03 -15.30 2.45
CA ASP A 206 6.82 -14.85 1.78
C ASP A 206 6.72 -13.33 1.70
N GLY A 207 7.16 -12.58 2.73
CA GLY A 207 7.17 -11.11 2.74
C GLY A 207 8.08 -10.49 1.71
N ARG A 208 9.09 -11.22 1.31
CA ARG A 208 10.02 -10.79 0.26
C ARG A 208 9.54 -11.14 -1.15
N ALA A 209 8.54 -12.00 -1.29
CA ALA A 209 8.13 -12.51 -2.61
C ALA A 209 7.65 -11.37 -3.54
N LEU A 210 6.91 -10.39 -3.02
CA LEU A 210 6.50 -9.21 -3.78
C LEU A 210 7.70 -8.36 -4.19
N LEU A 211 8.59 -8.05 -3.27
CA LEU A 211 9.79 -7.24 -3.51
C LEU A 211 10.76 -7.95 -4.45
N LEU A 212 10.93 -9.28 -4.30
CA LEU A 212 11.70 -10.13 -5.22
C LEU A 212 11.15 -10.08 -6.65
N ALA A 213 9.83 -10.02 -6.79
CA ALA A 213 9.16 -9.87 -8.08
C ALA A 213 9.17 -8.44 -8.63
N GLY A 214 9.86 -7.49 -7.97
CA GLY A 214 9.92 -6.09 -8.40
C GLY A 214 8.64 -5.31 -8.15
N ARG A 215 7.80 -5.74 -7.19
CA ARG A 215 6.51 -5.13 -6.88
C ARG A 215 6.63 -4.18 -5.69
N PHE A 216 5.66 -3.28 -5.55
CA PHE A 216 5.57 -2.32 -4.46
C PHE A 216 4.67 -2.84 -3.33
N GLN A 217 4.94 -2.35 -2.11
CA GLN A 217 4.08 -2.52 -0.96
C GLN A 217 3.76 -1.14 -0.38
N ILE A 218 2.51 -0.94 0.07
CA ILE A 218 2.13 0.26 0.83
C ILE A 218 1.50 -0.24 2.11
N GLU A 219 2.09 0.17 3.22
CA GLU A 219 1.68 -0.26 4.55
C GLU A 219 1.05 0.87 5.33
N ASN A 220 0.28 0.51 6.35
CA ASN A 220 -0.37 1.47 7.24
C ASN A 220 -1.27 2.46 6.49
N LEU A 221 -2.08 1.98 5.55
CA LEU A 221 -3.13 2.80 4.94
C LEU A 221 -4.29 3.02 5.90
N THR A 222 -5.06 4.09 5.67
CA THR A 222 -6.31 4.36 6.38
C THR A 222 -7.44 4.70 5.41
N ASN A 223 -8.68 4.80 5.90
CA ASN A 223 -9.86 5.20 5.11
C ASN A 223 -10.16 4.31 3.89
N LEU A 224 -9.71 3.05 3.87
CA LEU A 224 -9.99 2.14 2.77
C LEU A 224 -11.48 1.78 2.66
N ASP A 225 -12.22 1.84 3.76
CA ASP A 225 -13.69 1.67 3.82
C ASP A 225 -14.47 2.74 3.04
N ARG A 226 -13.84 3.88 2.72
CA ARG A 226 -14.44 4.98 1.95
C ARG A 226 -14.28 4.81 0.44
N LEU A 227 -13.57 3.78 -0.01
CA LEU A 227 -13.24 3.58 -1.41
C LEU A 227 -14.19 2.59 -2.07
N PRO A 228 -14.62 2.84 -3.32
CA PRO A 228 -15.33 1.83 -4.09
C PRO A 228 -14.37 0.68 -4.48
N PRO A 229 -14.91 -0.52 -4.80
CA PRO A 229 -14.09 -1.68 -5.12
C PRO A 229 -13.21 -1.49 -6.36
N LYS A 230 -13.56 -0.58 -7.27
CA LYS A 230 -12.80 -0.30 -8.50
C LYS A 230 -12.95 1.15 -8.97
N GLY A 231 -12.12 1.55 -9.93
CA GLY A 231 -12.14 2.90 -10.52
C GLY A 231 -11.27 3.91 -9.79
N VAL A 232 -10.73 3.56 -8.63
CA VAL A 232 -9.87 4.42 -7.82
C VAL A 232 -8.55 4.70 -8.56
N LYS A 233 -8.09 5.94 -8.48
CA LYS A 233 -6.75 6.37 -8.90
C LYS A 233 -5.95 6.77 -7.69
N LEU A 234 -4.75 6.25 -7.55
CA LEU A 234 -3.84 6.62 -6.46
C LEU A 234 -2.77 7.59 -6.97
N VAL A 235 -2.48 8.55 -6.13
CA VAL A 235 -1.29 9.40 -6.19
C VAL A 235 -0.46 9.04 -4.95
N ILE A 236 0.71 8.46 -5.15
CA ILE A 236 1.62 8.02 -4.09
C ILE A 236 2.79 9.00 -4.08
N MET A 237 3.06 9.63 -2.94
CA MET A 237 4.08 10.68 -2.82
C MET A 237 5.09 10.33 -1.71
N PRO A 238 6.02 9.38 -1.97
CA PRO A 238 7.07 9.06 -1.02
C PRO A 238 8.14 10.16 -0.99
N LEU A 239 8.83 10.29 0.12
CA LEU A 239 10.10 11.02 0.15
C LEU A 239 11.10 10.34 -0.79
N ARG A 240 11.80 11.13 -1.61
CA ARG A 240 12.80 10.61 -2.56
C ARG A 240 14.12 10.34 -1.85
N VAL A 241 14.26 9.16 -1.27
CA VAL A 241 15.43 8.76 -0.47
C VAL A 241 16.17 7.58 -1.08
N GLU A 242 17.47 7.47 -0.81
CA GLU A 242 18.31 6.32 -1.17
C GLU A 242 18.08 5.17 -0.18
N GLY A 243 16.80 4.76 -0.04
CA GLY A 243 16.37 3.67 0.83
C GLY A 243 15.35 2.77 0.12
N GLY A 244 15.12 1.61 0.71
CA GLY A 244 14.10 0.68 0.21
C GLY A 244 12.69 1.06 0.62
N SER A 245 12.55 1.86 1.67
CA SER A 245 11.29 2.32 2.25
C SER A 245 11.29 3.84 2.39
N ALA A 246 10.12 4.46 2.26
CA ALA A 246 9.96 5.89 2.50
C ALA A 246 8.54 6.23 2.99
N PRO A 247 8.40 7.10 4.03
CA PRO A 247 7.10 7.66 4.39
C PRO A 247 6.46 8.31 3.16
N ALA A 248 5.16 8.11 3.01
CA ALA A 248 4.45 8.55 1.82
C ALA A 248 3.09 9.14 2.15
N ARG A 249 2.75 10.28 1.52
CA ARG A 249 1.34 10.68 1.42
C ARG A 249 0.68 9.91 0.31
N VAL A 250 -0.41 9.24 0.61
CA VAL A 250 -1.19 8.44 -0.36
C VAL A 250 -2.58 9.02 -0.47
N ILE A 251 -2.97 9.40 -1.69
CA ILE A 251 -4.26 10.01 -1.98
C ILE A 251 -5.00 9.15 -2.98
N ALA A 252 -6.29 8.91 -2.72
CA ALA A 252 -7.21 8.26 -3.64
C ALA A 252 -8.14 9.29 -4.29
N ILE A 253 -8.25 9.27 -5.61
CA ILE A 253 -9.21 10.03 -6.40
C ILE A 253 -10.29 9.04 -6.84
N LEU A 254 -11.54 9.32 -6.46
CA LEU A 254 -12.67 8.46 -6.77
C LEU A 254 -13.18 8.69 -8.21
N PRO A 255 -13.84 7.70 -8.82
CA PRO A 255 -14.34 7.78 -10.19
C PRO A 255 -15.40 8.86 -10.43
#